data_81b1c877ffd02649560cdffcaaed58e3
#
_entry.id   81b1c877ffd02649560cdffcaaed58e3
#
_cell.length_a   1.000
_cell.length_b   1.000
_cell.length_c   1.000
_cell.angle_alpha   90.00
_cell.angle_beta   90.00
_cell.angle_gamma   90.00
#
_symmetry.space_group_name_H-M   'P 1'
#
loop_
_entity.id
_entity.type
_entity.pdbx_description
1 polymer ?
#
loop_
_entity_poly.entity_id
_entity_poly.type
_entity_poly.pdbx_seq_one_letter_code
_entity_poly.pdbx_strand_id
1 'polypeptide(L)'
;MGEITAGGRRGTAATVGDRLRGARRRAFVGRTAELELFRTALTDPESFSVLWVQGPGGVGKTALVAALADAAADAGVDAVRLDLRSIDPAPPAFEAELARAMGLPARAPVAPALAVRDRPVLLLDTFEQALGLEDWLREDFIPAMPAGAVTVIAGRARPGEAWRRDPGWRDLLRVVALRNLEPGDARAVLAGAGVASDLRDRAVELTHGHPLALSLVVDVLSQRDAAGAGAPLALEAVPDVVEGLVASFVTEAPSQRHRMALDVAAHARFVTEGLMRDAMGADEGEAMFAWLRGLSFVEAGPRGLCCTTSPATSSAPTCAGATAPPTPRCTGWCGATWSSA
;
A
#
# COMPACT_ATOMS: atom_id res chain seq x y z
N MET A 1 -26.26 -54.44 -22.14
CA MET A 1 -26.35 -53.94 -20.76
C MET A 1 -24.90 -53.69 -20.34
N GLY A 2 -24.43 -52.52 -20.55
CA GLY A 2 -23.03 -52.11 -20.25
C GLY A 2 -23.11 -50.79 -19.55
N GLU A 3 -22.78 -50.77 -18.25
CA GLU A 3 -22.69 -49.60 -17.40
C GLU A 3 -21.52 -48.72 -17.86
N ILE A 4 -21.84 -47.48 -18.19
CA ILE A 4 -20.83 -46.43 -18.39
C ILE A 4 -20.55 -45.80 -17.02
N THR A 5 -19.49 -46.23 -16.40
CA THR A 5 -18.94 -45.62 -15.18
C THR A 5 -18.51 -44.17 -15.46
N ALA A 6 -19.14 -43.25 -14.75
CA ALA A 6 -18.84 -41.83 -14.80
C ALA A 6 -17.35 -41.56 -14.49
N GLY A 7 -16.67 -40.94 -15.44
CA GLY A 7 -15.29 -40.53 -15.33
C GLY A 7 -15.09 -39.51 -14.21
N GLY A 8 -14.28 -39.88 -13.21
CA GLY A 8 -13.86 -38.97 -12.14
C GLY A 8 -13.23 -37.72 -12.71
N ARG A 9 -13.58 -36.58 -12.13
CA ARG A 9 -12.89 -35.30 -12.36
C ARG A 9 -11.40 -35.52 -12.08
N ARG A 10 -10.60 -35.53 -13.12
CA ARG A 10 -9.14 -35.50 -12.97
C ARG A 10 -8.81 -34.19 -12.27
N GLY A 11 -8.32 -34.26 -11.04
CA GLY A 11 -7.76 -33.10 -10.35
C GLY A 11 -6.69 -32.49 -11.24
N THR A 12 -6.89 -31.23 -11.62
CA THR A 12 -5.88 -30.48 -12.36
C THR A 12 -4.63 -30.40 -11.50
N ALA A 13 -3.48 -30.82 -12.05
CA ALA A 13 -2.22 -30.77 -11.33
C ALA A 13 -1.95 -29.31 -10.87
N ALA A 14 -1.51 -29.16 -9.60
CA ALA A 14 -1.21 -27.85 -9.04
C ALA A 14 -0.16 -27.11 -9.88
N THR A 15 -0.45 -25.88 -10.28
CA THR A 15 0.44 -25.06 -11.09
C THR A 15 1.48 -24.35 -10.22
N VAL A 16 2.53 -23.80 -10.86
CA VAL A 16 3.47 -22.89 -10.18
C VAL A 16 2.72 -21.67 -9.63
N GLY A 17 1.68 -21.18 -10.32
CA GLY A 17 0.81 -20.10 -9.85
C GLY A 17 0.09 -20.45 -8.54
N ASP A 18 -0.39 -21.69 -8.38
CA ASP A 18 -1.04 -22.14 -7.15
C ASP A 18 -0.06 -22.19 -5.99
N ARG A 19 1.17 -22.66 -6.25
CA ARG A 19 2.24 -22.69 -5.24
C ARG A 19 2.62 -21.28 -4.80
N LEU A 20 2.74 -20.35 -5.75
CA LEU A 20 3.06 -18.95 -5.48
C LEU A 20 1.95 -18.26 -4.67
N ARG A 21 0.67 -18.46 -5.05
CA ARG A 21 -0.48 -18.00 -4.25
C ARG A 21 -0.42 -18.55 -2.83
N GLY A 22 -0.23 -19.85 -2.68
CA GLY A 22 -0.10 -20.48 -1.36
C GLY A 22 1.04 -19.91 -0.52
N ALA A 23 2.18 -19.61 -1.12
CA ALA A 23 3.31 -18.97 -0.43
C ALA A 23 2.97 -17.55 0.02
N ARG A 24 2.34 -16.75 -0.85
CA ARG A 24 1.89 -15.38 -0.52
C ARG A 24 0.83 -15.37 0.59
N ARG A 25 -0.12 -16.29 0.56
CA ARG A 25 -1.14 -16.45 1.63
C ARG A 25 -0.50 -16.75 2.99
N ARG A 26 0.49 -17.65 3.04
CA ARG A 26 1.21 -17.95 4.29
C ARG A 26 2.04 -16.78 4.81
N ALA A 27 2.58 -15.97 3.91
CA ALA A 27 3.36 -14.79 4.27
C ALA A 27 2.50 -13.57 4.63
N PHE A 28 1.19 -13.58 4.31
CA PHE A 28 0.29 -12.48 4.61
C PHE A 28 -0.16 -12.55 6.07
N VAL A 29 0.11 -11.50 6.83
CA VAL A 29 -0.16 -11.42 8.27
C VAL A 29 -0.94 -10.15 8.57
N GLY A 30 -1.86 -10.24 9.53
CA GLY A 30 -2.68 -9.12 9.98
C GLY A 30 -3.81 -8.76 9.02
N ARG A 31 -4.26 -7.53 9.08
CA ARG A 31 -5.33 -6.99 8.22
C ARG A 31 -6.68 -7.74 8.37
N THR A 32 -6.90 -8.31 9.52
CA THR A 32 -8.11 -9.12 9.78
C THR A 32 -9.38 -8.28 9.64
N ALA A 33 -9.34 -7.02 10.13
CA ALA A 33 -10.48 -6.12 10.05
C ALA A 33 -10.85 -5.76 8.61
N GLU A 34 -9.85 -5.50 7.77
CA GLU A 34 -10.02 -5.18 6.36
C GLU A 34 -10.57 -6.40 5.58
N LEU A 35 -10.06 -7.59 5.88
CA LEU A 35 -10.56 -8.84 5.30
C LEU A 35 -12.00 -9.14 5.72
N GLU A 36 -12.35 -8.96 6.99
CA GLU A 36 -13.72 -9.18 7.49
C GLU A 36 -14.70 -8.17 6.88
N LEU A 37 -14.30 -6.90 6.80
CA LEU A 37 -15.09 -5.88 6.13
C LEU A 37 -15.43 -6.28 4.69
N PHE A 38 -14.45 -6.76 3.93
CA PHE A 38 -14.65 -7.22 2.57
C PHE A 38 -15.52 -8.50 2.50
N ARG A 39 -15.32 -9.46 3.39
CA ARG A 39 -16.15 -10.67 3.45
C ARG A 39 -17.61 -10.33 3.73
N THR A 40 -17.88 -9.35 4.59
CA THR A 40 -19.24 -8.85 4.81
C THR A 40 -19.85 -8.35 3.50
N ALA A 41 -19.12 -7.57 2.70
CA ALA A 41 -19.62 -7.10 1.41
C ALA A 41 -19.86 -8.23 0.39
N LEU A 42 -19.13 -9.35 0.48
CA LEU A 42 -19.37 -10.51 -0.38
C LEU A 42 -20.64 -11.28 -0.01
N THR A 43 -21.10 -11.19 1.23
CA THR A 43 -22.23 -11.98 1.73
C THR A 43 -23.53 -11.18 1.88
N ASP A 44 -23.43 -9.88 2.12
CA ASP A 44 -24.53 -8.96 2.34
C ASP A 44 -24.70 -8.01 1.14
N PRO A 45 -25.77 -8.16 0.31
CA PRO A 45 -26.02 -7.30 -0.84
C PRO A 45 -26.36 -5.85 -0.47
N GLU A 46 -26.85 -5.62 0.75
CA GLU A 46 -27.17 -4.28 1.26
C GLU A 46 -25.94 -3.58 1.87
N SER A 47 -24.78 -4.22 1.81
CA SER A 47 -23.52 -3.64 2.26
C SER A 47 -23.04 -2.57 1.28
N PHE A 48 -21.81 -2.09 1.46
CA PHE A 48 -21.21 -1.09 0.57
C PHE A 48 -20.82 -1.70 -0.79
N SER A 49 -20.79 -0.85 -1.83
CA SER A 49 -20.36 -1.23 -3.19
C SER A 49 -18.91 -0.85 -3.48
N VAL A 50 -18.34 0.12 -2.74
CA VAL A 50 -16.97 0.58 -2.94
C VAL A 50 -16.17 0.53 -1.65
N LEU A 51 -15.04 -0.18 -1.68
CA LEU A 51 -14.04 -0.18 -0.63
C LEU A 51 -12.81 0.59 -1.10
N TRP A 52 -12.61 1.79 -0.55
CA TRP A 52 -11.44 2.60 -0.85
C TRP A 52 -10.33 2.37 0.16
N VAL A 53 -9.26 1.74 -0.29
CA VAL A 53 -8.07 1.42 0.52
C VAL A 53 -6.98 2.45 0.24
N GLN A 54 -6.75 3.34 1.19
CA GLN A 54 -5.71 4.36 1.08
C GLN A 54 -4.53 4.08 1.99
N GLY A 55 -3.36 4.56 1.62
CA GLY A 55 -2.18 4.48 2.49
C GLY A 55 -0.88 4.76 1.75
N PRO A 56 0.21 5.04 2.48
CA PRO A 56 1.51 5.33 1.89
C PRO A 56 2.05 4.17 1.05
N GLY A 57 3.10 4.43 0.26
CA GLY A 57 3.82 3.37 -0.45
C GLY A 57 4.39 2.34 0.53
N GLY A 58 4.50 1.08 0.14
CA GLY A 58 5.07 0.04 0.98
C GLY A 58 4.23 -0.44 2.16
N VAL A 59 3.08 0.18 2.48
CA VAL A 59 2.21 -0.17 3.62
C VAL A 59 1.45 -1.51 3.43
N GLY A 60 1.55 -2.11 2.24
CA GLY A 60 0.96 -3.42 1.96
C GLY A 60 -0.39 -3.39 1.23
N LYS A 61 -0.76 -2.30 0.52
CA LYS A 61 -2.01 -2.23 -0.27
C LYS A 61 -2.10 -3.34 -1.30
N THR A 62 -1.07 -3.52 -2.11
CA THR A 62 -1.00 -4.57 -3.15
C THR A 62 -1.11 -5.98 -2.56
N ALA A 63 -0.51 -6.20 -1.38
CA ALA A 63 -0.62 -7.47 -0.66
C ALA A 63 -2.05 -7.69 -0.14
N LEU A 64 -2.70 -6.64 0.38
CA LEU A 64 -4.10 -6.71 0.78
C LEU A 64 -5.01 -7.00 -0.43
N VAL A 65 -4.84 -6.30 -1.55
CA VAL A 65 -5.62 -6.55 -2.79
C VAL A 65 -5.48 -8.01 -3.25
N ALA A 66 -4.28 -8.59 -3.14
CA ALA A 66 -4.08 -10.01 -3.44
C ALA A 66 -4.83 -10.92 -2.45
N ALA A 67 -4.80 -10.59 -1.15
CA ALA A 67 -5.52 -11.34 -0.13
C ALA A 67 -7.05 -11.23 -0.28
N LEU A 68 -7.56 -10.07 -0.73
CA LEU A 68 -8.98 -9.87 -1.05
C LEU A 68 -9.39 -10.73 -2.27
N ALA A 69 -8.53 -10.83 -3.29
CA ALA A 69 -8.78 -11.73 -4.42
C ALA A 69 -8.85 -13.20 -3.98
N ASP A 70 -7.96 -13.60 -3.09
CA ASP A 70 -7.99 -14.95 -2.52
C ASP A 70 -9.26 -15.18 -1.68
N ALA A 71 -9.67 -14.19 -0.88
CA ALA A 71 -10.90 -14.27 -0.09
C ALA A 71 -12.17 -14.35 -0.95
N ALA A 72 -12.22 -13.64 -2.08
CA ALA A 72 -13.29 -13.76 -3.05
C ALA A 72 -13.33 -15.17 -3.66
N ALA A 73 -12.19 -15.72 -4.06
CA ALA A 73 -12.08 -17.07 -4.61
C ALA A 73 -12.51 -18.14 -3.59
N ASP A 74 -12.15 -17.98 -2.31
CA ASP A 74 -12.59 -18.87 -1.22
C ASP A 74 -14.12 -18.83 -1.00
N ALA A 75 -14.73 -17.67 -1.26
CA ALA A 75 -16.19 -17.49 -1.25
C ALA A 75 -16.88 -17.95 -2.54
N GLY A 76 -16.14 -18.47 -3.52
CA GLY A 76 -16.66 -18.88 -4.82
C GLY A 76 -17.07 -17.71 -5.73
N VAL A 77 -16.56 -16.50 -5.45
CA VAL A 77 -16.83 -15.28 -6.21
C VAL A 77 -15.69 -14.97 -7.16
N ASP A 78 -16.00 -14.70 -8.42
CA ASP A 78 -15.03 -14.28 -9.42
C ASP A 78 -14.59 -12.85 -9.18
N ALA A 79 -13.30 -12.66 -8.88
CA ALA A 79 -12.68 -11.35 -8.76
C ALA A 79 -11.78 -11.04 -9.97
N VAL A 80 -11.98 -9.87 -10.57
CA VAL A 80 -11.09 -9.35 -11.60
C VAL A 80 -10.15 -8.33 -10.97
N ARG A 81 -8.85 -8.55 -11.10
CA ARG A 81 -7.83 -7.62 -10.60
C ARG A 81 -7.16 -6.89 -11.75
N LEU A 82 -7.07 -5.56 -11.65
CA LEU A 82 -6.33 -4.69 -12.56
C LEU A 82 -5.22 -3.95 -11.79
N ASP A 83 -4.02 -3.96 -12.35
CA ASP A 83 -2.92 -3.11 -11.94
C ASP A 83 -2.88 -1.90 -12.87
N LEU A 84 -3.22 -0.73 -12.34
CA LEU A 84 -3.42 0.47 -13.14
C LEU A 84 -2.11 1.18 -13.53
N ARG A 85 -0.94 0.65 -13.13
CA ARG A 85 0.37 1.24 -13.48
C ARG A 85 0.63 1.29 -14.99
N SER A 86 0.09 0.34 -15.72
CA SER A 86 0.34 0.18 -17.17
C SER A 86 -0.89 0.45 -18.04
N ILE A 87 -1.94 1.01 -17.46
CA ILE A 87 -3.18 1.31 -18.17
C ILE A 87 -3.25 2.82 -18.37
N ASP A 88 -3.52 3.24 -19.62
CA ASP A 88 -3.82 4.64 -19.91
C ASP A 88 -5.05 5.07 -19.07
N PRO A 89 -5.00 6.19 -18.34
CA PRO A 89 -6.10 6.66 -17.52
C PRO A 89 -7.26 7.25 -18.34
N ALA A 90 -7.75 6.48 -19.31
CA ALA A 90 -8.88 6.81 -20.16
C ALA A 90 -9.91 5.66 -20.16
N PRO A 91 -11.24 5.95 -20.12
CA PRO A 91 -12.28 4.94 -20.06
C PRO A 91 -12.15 3.82 -21.10
N PRO A 92 -11.88 4.10 -22.41
CA PRO A 92 -11.75 3.03 -23.40
C PRO A 92 -10.57 2.08 -23.16
N ALA A 93 -9.45 2.59 -22.62
CA ALA A 93 -8.28 1.77 -22.29
C ALA A 93 -8.55 0.90 -21.06
N PHE A 94 -9.21 1.46 -20.07
CA PHE A 94 -9.65 0.72 -18.88
C PHE A 94 -10.61 -0.42 -19.25
N GLU A 95 -11.66 -0.14 -20.05
CA GLU A 95 -12.61 -1.16 -20.50
C GLU A 95 -11.96 -2.26 -21.33
N ALA A 96 -11.01 -1.90 -22.21
CA ALA A 96 -10.27 -2.87 -23.03
C ALA A 96 -9.42 -3.82 -22.16
N GLU A 97 -8.74 -3.29 -21.13
CA GLU A 97 -7.96 -4.09 -20.21
C GLU A 97 -8.84 -4.95 -19.29
N LEU A 98 -9.98 -4.41 -18.84
CA LEU A 98 -10.96 -5.16 -18.10
C LEU A 98 -11.54 -6.32 -18.93
N ALA A 99 -11.90 -6.08 -20.19
CA ALA A 99 -12.34 -7.12 -21.11
C ALA A 99 -11.27 -8.23 -21.27
N ARG A 100 -10.01 -7.83 -21.44
CA ARG A 100 -8.89 -8.77 -21.53
C ARG A 100 -8.74 -9.59 -20.24
N ALA A 101 -8.80 -8.96 -19.08
CA ALA A 101 -8.70 -9.63 -17.79
C ALA A 101 -9.86 -10.59 -17.52
N MET A 102 -11.05 -10.28 -18.05
CA MET A 102 -12.23 -11.14 -18.00
C MET A 102 -12.20 -12.28 -19.06
N GLY A 103 -11.20 -12.35 -19.91
CA GLY A 103 -11.12 -13.32 -21.00
C GLY A 103 -12.12 -13.07 -22.12
N LEU A 104 -12.62 -11.85 -22.28
CA LEU A 104 -13.56 -11.47 -23.33
C LEU A 104 -12.82 -11.17 -24.65
N PRO A 105 -13.49 -11.26 -25.82
CA PRO A 105 -12.95 -10.79 -27.07
C PRO A 105 -12.54 -9.32 -27.01
N ALA A 106 -11.51 -8.94 -27.77
CA ALA A 106 -11.08 -7.55 -27.85
C ALA A 106 -12.25 -6.64 -28.25
N ARG A 107 -12.46 -5.54 -27.52
CA ARG A 107 -13.57 -4.57 -27.69
C ARG A 107 -14.96 -5.12 -27.34
N ALA A 108 -15.08 -6.25 -26.69
CA ALA A 108 -16.38 -6.68 -26.16
C ALA A 108 -16.84 -5.71 -25.07
N PRO A 109 -18.13 -5.34 -25.03
CA PRO A 109 -18.65 -4.48 -23.98
C PRO A 109 -18.58 -5.20 -22.63
N VAL A 110 -17.95 -4.56 -21.64
CA VAL A 110 -17.74 -5.17 -20.31
C VAL A 110 -18.99 -5.13 -19.44
N ALA A 111 -19.83 -4.12 -19.58
CA ALA A 111 -21.04 -3.95 -18.76
C ALA A 111 -22.02 -5.13 -18.88
N PRO A 112 -22.37 -5.65 -20.07
CA PRO A 112 -23.21 -6.85 -20.18
C PRO A 112 -22.57 -8.09 -19.57
N ALA A 113 -21.24 -8.24 -19.70
CA ALA A 113 -20.53 -9.38 -19.13
C ALA A 113 -20.43 -9.34 -17.61
N LEU A 114 -20.44 -8.14 -17.02
CA LEU A 114 -20.55 -7.96 -15.57
C LEU A 114 -22.00 -8.18 -15.09
N ALA A 115 -23.00 -7.73 -15.85
CA ALA A 115 -24.40 -7.81 -15.49
C ALA A 115 -24.92 -9.26 -15.34
N VAL A 116 -24.32 -10.23 -16.02
CA VAL A 116 -24.68 -11.66 -15.90
C VAL A 116 -24.02 -12.37 -14.71
N ARG A 117 -23.11 -11.71 -14.00
CA ARG A 117 -22.47 -12.25 -12.81
C ARG A 117 -23.28 -11.86 -11.59
N ASP A 118 -23.47 -12.79 -10.67
CA ASP A 118 -24.27 -12.55 -9.47
C ASP A 118 -23.66 -11.44 -8.60
N ARG A 119 -22.37 -11.52 -8.34
CA ARG A 119 -21.62 -10.55 -7.52
C ARG A 119 -20.23 -10.32 -8.10
N PRO A 120 -20.09 -9.50 -9.14
CA PRO A 120 -18.78 -9.25 -9.70
C PRO A 120 -17.92 -8.44 -8.72
N VAL A 121 -16.69 -8.91 -8.49
CA VAL A 121 -15.69 -8.19 -7.70
C VAL A 121 -14.63 -7.60 -8.62
N LEU A 122 -14.41 -6.30 -8.51
CA LEU A 122 -13.38 -5.58 -9.23
C LEU A 122 -12.35 -5.03 -8.24
N LEU A 123 -11.08 -5.39 -8.44
CA LEU A 123 -9.96 -4.98 -7.60
C LEU A 123 -9.01 -4.11 -8.40
N LEU A 124 -9.00 -2.81 -8.11
CA LEU A 124 -8.18 -1.80 -8.78
C LEU A 124 -6.98 -1.44 -7.88
N ASP A 125 -5.78 -1.82 -8.32
CA ASP A 125 -4.54 -1.56 -7.58
C ASP A 125 -3.76 -0.41 -8.20
N THR A 126 -3.03 0.36 -7.37
CA THR A 126 -2.19 1.50 -7.80
C THR A 126 -3.01 2.62 -8.48
N PHE A 127 -4.15 2.96 -7.88
CA PHE A 127 -5.10 3.92 -8.44
C PHE A 127 -4.52 5.33 -8.61
N GLU A 128 -3.48 5.69 -7.89
CA GLU A 128 -2.75 6.96 -8.07
C GLU A 128 -2.21 7.18 -9.48
N GLN A 129 -2.08 6.13 -10.29
CA GLN A 129 -1.67 6.23 -11.69
C GLN A 129 -2.84 6.45 -12.65
N ALA A 130 -4.06 6.35 -12.15
CA ALA A 130 -5.27 6.43 -12.96
C ALA A 130 -6.31 7.42 -12.39
N LEU A 131 -5.85 8.49 -11.73
CA LEU A 131 -6.73 9.51 -11.13
C LEU A 131 -7.68 10.16 -12.14
N GLY A 132 -7.30 10.23 -13.42
CA GLY A 132 -8.18 10.71 -14.49
C GLY A 132 -9.45 9.88 -14.71
N LEU A 133 -9.52 8.67 -14.17
CA LEU A 133 -10.71 7.81 -14.23
C LEU A 133 -11.67 8.01 -13.05
N GLU A 134 -11.29 8.79 -12.04
CA GLU A 134 -12.03 8.83 -10.76
C GLU A 134 -13.48 9.29 -10.95
N ASP A 135 -13.70 10.39 -11.67
CA ASP A 135 -15.05 10.91 -11.90
C ASP A 135 -15.89 9.97 -12.77
N TRP A 136 -15.30 9.43 -13.84
CA TRP A 136 -15.99 8.46 -14.70
C TRP A 136 -16.35 7.17 -13.94
N LEU A 137 -15.46 6.65 -13.08
CA LEU A 137 -15.76 5.49 -12.24
C LEU A 137 -16.94 5.79 -11.31
N ARG A 138 -16.97 6.99 -10.73
CA ARG A 138 -18.01 7.40 -9.78
C ARG A 138 -19.37 7.66 -10.45
N GLU A 139 -19.38 8.29 -11.62
CA GLU A 139 -20.60 8.78 -12.25
C GLU A 139 -21.20 7.82 -13.25
N ASP A 140 -20.36 7.06 -13.95
CA ASP A 140 -20.79 6.25 -15.09
C ASP A 140 -20.57 4.75 -14.84
N PHE A 141 -19.34 4.33 -14.54
CA PHE A 141 -18.97 2.92 -14.58
C PHE A 141 -19.53 2.12 -13.40
N ILE A 142 -19.27 2.54 -12.16
CA ILE A 142 -19.71 1.80 -10.96
C ILE A 142 -21.24 1.84 -10.82
N PRO A 143 -21.94 2.97 -11.07
CA PRO A 143 -23.40 2.99 -11.07
C PRO A 143 -24.06 2.05 -12.09
N ALA A 144 -23.36 1.73 -13.18
CA ALA A 144 -23.86 0.78 -14.20
C ALA A 144 -23.60 -0.70 -13.84
N MET A 145 -22.86 -0.99 -12.77
CA MET A 145 -22.61 -2.36 -12.31
C MET A 145 -23.85 -2.96 -11.61
N PRO A 146 -23.94 -4.30 -11.53
CA PRO A 146 -24.98 -4.96 -10.72
C PRO A 146 -24.98 -4.47 -9.26
N ALA A 147 -26.14 -4.41 -8.63
CA ALA A 147 -26.28 -3.90 -7.26
C ALA A 147 -25.42 -4.68 -6.23
N GLY A 148 -25.18 -5.97 -6.43
CA GLY A 148 -24.31 -6.79 -5.58
C GLY A 148 -22.82 -6.68 -5.94
N ALA A 149 -22.43 -5.82 -6.87
CA ALA A 149 -21.01 -5.65 -7.25
C ALA A 149 -20.20 -4.99 -6.15
N VAL A 150 -18.95 -5.43 -5.98
CA VAL A 150 -18.00 -4.83 -5.05
C VAL A 150 -16.77 -4.34 -5.80
N THR A 151 -16.49 -3.06 -5.72
CA THR A 151 -15.28 -2.46 -6.29
C THR A 151 -14.31 -2.07 -5.18
N VAL A 152 -13.10 -2.60 -5.22
CA VAL A 152 -12.01 -2.20 -4.31
C VAL A 152 -11.07 -1.26 -5.08
N ILE A 153 -10.85 -0.07 -4.56
CA ILE A 153 -9.93 0.92 -5.12
C ILE A 153 -8.77 1.12 -4.15
N ALA A 154 -7.58 0.65 -4.50
CA ALA A 154 -6.40 0.76 -3.68
C ALA A 154 -5.42 1.78 -4.26
N GLY A 155 -5.10 2.82 -3.47
CA GLY A 155 -4.24 3.91 -3.90
C GLY A 155 -3.58 4.66 -2.73
N ARG A 156 -2.79 5.68 -3.05
CA ARG A 156 -2.14 6.52 -2.03
C ARG A 156 -3.06 7.60 -1.49
N ALA A 157 -3.91 8.14 -2.35
CA ALA A 157 -4.79 9.26 -2.02
C ALA A 157 -6.14 8.80 -1.44
N ARG A 158 -6.77 9.71 -0.72
CA ARG A 158 -8.18 9.59 -0.32
C ARG A 158 -9.08 9.75 -1.55
N PRO A 159 -10.33 9.24 -1.50
CA PRO A 159 -11.32 9.56 -2.52
C PRO A 159 -11.51 11.08 -2.59
N GLY A 160 -11.70 11.59 -3.78
CA GLY A 160 -11.95 13.00 -4.03
C GLY A 160 -13.16 13.51 -3.23
N GLU A 161 -13.27 14.84 -3.14
CA GLU A 161 -14.36 15.44 -2.37
C GLU A 161 -15.75 15.11 -2.92
N ALA A 162 -15.86 14.88 -4.23
CA ALA A 162 -17.09 14.53 -4.89
C ALA A 162 -17.72 13.25 -4.32
N TRP A 163 -16.93 12.22 -4.06
CA TRP A 163 -17.40 11.00 -3.39
C TRP A 163 -17.97 11.25 -2.01
N ARG A 164 -17.39 12.19 -1.25
CA ARG A 164 -17.77 12.46 0.14
C ARG A 164 -18.95 13.44 0.26
N ARG A 165 -19.12 14.30 -0.74
CA ARG A 165 -20.20 15.31 -0.75
C ARG A 165 -21.50 14.72 -1.26
N ASP A 166 -21.43 13.70 -2.09
CA ASP A 166 -22.62 13.05 -2.63
C ASP A 166 -23.27 12.15 -1.57
N PRO A 167 -24.50 12.44 -1.14
CA PRO A 167 -25.20 11.65 -0.14
C PRO A 167 -25.46 10.20 -0.60
N GLY A 168 -25.59 9.94 -1.90
CA GLY A 168 -25.79 8.60 -2.45
C GLY A 168 -24.58 7.68 -2.22
N TRP A 169 -23.37 8.22 -2.20
CA TRP A 169 -22.15 7.44 -1.91
C TRP A 169 -21.88 7.23 -0.43
N ARG A 170 -22.58 7.94 0.47
CA ARG A 170 -22.32 7.85 1.92
C ARG A 170 -22.46 6.43 2.48
N ASP A 171 -23.46 5.70 2.03
CA ASP A 171 -23.74 4.35 2.49
C ASP A 171 -23.03 3.29 1.64
N LEU A 172 -22.72 3.61 0.39
CA LEU A 172 -22.11 2.70 -0.57
C LEU A 172 -20.58 2.74 -0.58
N LEU A 173 -19.95 3.76 0.03
CA LEU A 173 -18.49 3.91 0.09
C LEU A 173 -17.97 3.63 1.50
N ARG A 174 -16.99 2.75 1.62
CA ARG A 174 -16.18 2.57 2.83
C ARG A 174 -14.74 2.95 2.55
N VAL A 175 -14.17 3.78 3.40
CA VAL A 175 -12.78 4.25 3.27
C VAL A 175 -11.96 3.67 4.41
N VAL A 176 -10.93 2.91 4.04
CA VAL A 176 -9.98 2.30 4.97
C VAL A 176 -8.61 2.94 4.77
N ALA A 177 -8.05 3.48 5.85
CA ALA A 177 -6.69 4.00 5.88
C ALA A 177 -5.75 2.91 6.42
N LEU A 178 -4.96 2.29 5.54
CA LEU A 178 -3.95 1.34 5.98
C LEU A 178 -2.83 2.05 6.74
N ARG A 179 -2.54 1.52 7.91
CA ARG A 179 -1.42 1.93 8.76
C ARG A 179 -0.34 0.85 8.75
N ASN A 180 0.75 1.10 9.44
CA ASN A 180 1.75 0.08 9.73
C ASN A 180 1.10 -1.13 10.44
N LEU A 181 1.75 -2.27 10.38
CA LEU A 181 1.29 -3.45 11.10
C LEU A 181 1.36 -3.21 12.62
N GLU A 182 0.42 -3.77 13.34
CA GLU A 182 0.48 -3.81 14.79
C GLU A 182 1.74 -4.61 15.24
N PRO A 183 2.32 -4.30 16.40
CA PRO A 183 3.55 -4.96 16.85
C PRO A 183 3.47 -6.49 16.86
N GLY A 184 2.31 -7.06 17.17
CA GLY A 184 2.07 -8.51 17.14
C GLY A 184 2.20 -9.08 15.74
N ASP A 185 1.56 -8.44 14.77
CA ASP A 185 1.57 -8.82 13.35
C ASP A 185 2.97 -8.65 12.76
N ALA A 186 3.66 -7.55 13.08
CA ALA A 186 5.02 -7.30 12.64
C ALA A 186 5.99 -8.39 13.14
N ARG A 187 5.87 -8.82 14.41
CA ARG A 187 6.64 -9.96 14.95
C ARG A 187 6.30 -11.26 14.23
N ALA A 188 5.05 -11.48 13.90
CA ALA A 188 4.63 -12.69 13.18
C ALA A 188 5.21 -12.73 11.76
N VAL A 189 5.30 -11.59 11.05
CA VAL A 189 5.98 -11.48 9.76
C VAL A 189 7.45 -11.87 9.89
N LEU A 190 8.17 -11.29 10.87
CA LEU A 190 9.58 -11.59 11.11
C LEU A 190 9.80 -13.05 11.52
N ALA A 191 8.90 -13.62 12.33
CA ALA A 191 8.93 -15.03 12.72
C ALA A 191 8.75 -15.96 11.52
N GLY A 192 7.80 -15.66 10.64
CA GLY A 192 7.54 -16.40 9.40
C GLY A 192 8.72 -16.35 8.42
N ALA A 193 9.53 -15.31 8.48
CA ALA A 193 10.75 -15.14 7.71
C ALA A 193 12.01 -15.76 8.39
N GLY A 194 11.85 -16.42 9.56
CA GLY A 194 12.95 -17.08 10.26
C GLY A 194 13.83 -16.17 11.11
N VAL A 195 13.45 -14.90 11.32
CA VAL A 195 14.22 -13.98 12.16
C VAL A 195 14.23 -14.45 13.63
N ALA A 196 15.39 -14.46 14.25
CA ALA A 196 15.58 -14.90 15.63
C ALA A 196 14.77 -14.03 16.62
N SER A 197 14.28 -14.62 17.70
CA SER A 197 13.33 -13.99 18.62
C SER A 197 13.85 -12.71 19.27
N ASP A 198 15.12 -12.69 19.62
CA ASP A 198 15.82 -11.56 20.24
C ASP A 198 15.98 -10.34 19.31
N LEU A 199 15.95 -10.57 17.99
CA LEU A 199 16.05 -9.52 16.98
C LEU A 199 14.69 -8.93 16.59
N ARG A 200 13.58 -9.67 16.80
CA ARG A 200 12.25 -9.26 16.33
C ARG A 200 11.77 -7.97 16.97
N ASP A 201 11.88 -7.83 18.29
CA ASP A 201 11.42 -6.64 19.00
C ASP A 201 12.18 -5.41 18.54
N ARG A 202 13.50 -5.53 18.39
CA ARG A 202 14.34 -4.45 17.89
C ARG A 202 14.02 -4.06 16.45
N ALA A 203 13.78 -5.06 15.58
CA ALA A 203 13.37 -4.82 14.20
C ALA A 203 12.00 -4.11 14.13
N VAL A 204 11.04 -4.49 14.99
CA VAL A 204 9.73 -3.83 15.07
C VAL A 204 9.87 -2.39 15.56
N GLU A 205 10.67 -2.13 16.58
CA GLU A 205 10.97 -0.77 17.06
C GLU A 205 11.56 0.11 15.97
N LEU A 206 12.53 -0.39 15.21
CA LEU A 206 13.21 0.35 14.14
C LEU A 206 12.30 0.63 12.95
N THR A 207 11.46 -0.32 12.58
CA THR A 207 10.60 -0.22 11.39
C THR A 207 9.23 0.37 11.70
N HIS A 208 8.88 0.52 12.99
CA HIS A 208 7.54 0.86 13.45
C HIS A 208 6.44 -0.02 12.83
N GLY A 209 6.77 -1.28 12.51
CA GLY A 209 5.86 -2.20 11.86
C GLY A 209 5.57 -1.89 10.38
N HIS A 210 6.37 -1.03 9.72
CA HIS A 210 6.18 -0.73 8.30
C HIS A 210 6.52 -1.95 7.42
N PRO A 211 5.57 -2.52 6.63
CA PRO A 211 5.77 -3.82 5.97
C PRO A 211 6.98 -3.89 5.05
N LEU A 212 7.20 -2.85 4.23
CA LEU A 212 8.35 -2.80 3.34
C LEU A 212 9.67 -2.75 4.14
N ALA A 213 9.73 -1.97 5.22
CA ALA A 213 10.91 -1.90 6.06
C ALA A 213 11.20 -3.24 6.77
N LEU A 214 10.15 -3.94 7.23
CA LEU A 214 10.29 -5.30 7.77
C LEU A 214 10.85 -6.27 6.73
N SER A 215 10.36 -6.22 5.49
CA SER A 215 10.88 -7.08 4.40
C SER A 215 12.35 -6.81 4.13
N LEU A 216 12.77 -5.57 4.16
CA LEU A 216 14.19 -5.20 3.93
C LEU A 216 15.11 -5.62 5.09
N VAL A 217 14.62 -5.56 6.33
CA VAL A 217 15.33 -6.14 7.47
C VAL A 217 15.54 -7.65 7.23
N VAL A 218 14.51 -8.36 6.80
CA VAL A 218 14.59 -9.80 6.47
C VAL A 218 15.62 -10.05 5.37
N ASP A 219 15.63 -9.26 4.30
CA ASP A 219 16.55 -9.41 3.17
C ASP A 219 18.01 -9.24 3.62
N VAL A 220 18.30 -8.23 4.44
CA VAL A 220 19.64 -7.99 4.98
C VAL A 220 20.09 -9.14 5.89
N LEU A 221 19.21 -9.61 6.78
CA LEU A 221 19.52 -10.73 7.66
C LEU A 221 19.83 -11.99 6.84
N SER A 222 19.01 -12.29 5.83
CA SER A 222 19.17 -13.44 4.95
C SER A 222 20.49 -13.40 4.14
N GLN A 223 20.90 -12.23 3.66
CA GLN A 223 22.17 -12.05 2.95
C GLN A 223 23.37 -12.28 3.85
N ARG A 224 23.32 -11.85 5.11
CA ARG A 224 24.38 -12.06 6.10
C ARG A 224 24.53 -13.54 6.49
N ASP A 225 23.41 -14.22 6.69
CA ASP A 225 23.41 -15.66 6.99
C ASP A 225 24.05 -16.45 5.83
N ALA A 226 23.74 -16.08 4.59
CA ALA A 226 24.32 -16.68 3.40
C ALA A 226 25.83 -16.39 3.25
N ALA A 227 26.31 -15.25 3.75
CA ALA A 227 27.73 -14.88 3.75
C ALA A 227 28.55 -15.55 4.85
N GLY A 228 27.93 -16.38 5.73
CA GLY A 228 28.61 -17.06 6.81
C GLY A 228 29.17 -16.12 7.90
N ALA A 229 28.67 -14.91 7.98
CA ALA A 229 29.04 -13.90 8.97
C ALA A 229 28.46 -14.29 10.34
N GLY A 230 29.05 -15.25 11.02
CA GLY A 230 28.66 -15.73 12.34
C GLY A 230 28.92 -14.75 13.50
N ALA A 231 29.02 -13.48 13.24
CA ALA A 231 29.03 -12.47 14.28
C ALA A 231 27.61 -12.21 14.80
N PRO A 232 27.38 -12.15 16.13
CA PRO A 232 26.10 -11.74 16.66
C PRO A 232 25.73 -10.38 16.08
N LEU A 233 24.52 -10.28 15.51
CA LEU A 233 23.96 -9.02 15.06
C LEU A 233 23.81 -8.12 16.29
N ALA A 234 24.82 -7.30 16.56
CA ALA A 234 24.56 -6.06 17.25
C ALA A 234 23.69 -5.25 16.29
N LEU A 235 22.41 -5.12 16.61
CA LEU A 235 21.45 -4.28 15.88
C LEU A 235 21.88 -2.79 15.88
N GLU A 236 22.94 -2.46 16.57
CA GLU A 236 23.70 -1.21 16.48
C GLU A 236 24.42 -1.06 15.12
N ALA A 237 24.56 -2.14 14.34
CA ALA A 237 25.03 -2.12 12.95
C ALA A 237 23.89 -1.93 11.91
N VAL A 238 22.69 -1.64 12.36
CA VAL A 238 21.52 -1.36 11.55
C VAL A 238 21.45 0.06 10.95
N PRO A 239 22.36 1.02 11.25
CA PRO A 239 22.53 2.16 10.36
C PRO A 239 22.61 1.73 8.89
N ASP A 240 23.28 0.62 8.60
CA ASP A 240 23.45 0.13 7.23
C ASP A 240 22.15 -0.34 6.55
N VAL A 241 21.16 -0.84 7.31
CA VAL A 241 19.86 -1.24 6.73
C VAL A 241 19.01 -0.01 6.46
N VAL A 242 18.98 0.94 7.39
CA VAL A 242 18.30 2.22 7.20
C VAL A 242 19.04 3.02 6.13
N GLU A 243 20.37 3.05 6.13
CA GLU A 243 21.18 3.64 5.07
C GLU A 243 20.97 2.94 3.72
N GLY A 244 20.94 1.61 3.69
CA GLY A 244 20.64 0.83 2.49
C GLY A 244 19.21 1.07 1.96
N LEU A 245 18.25 1.23 2.87
CA LEU A 245 16.87 1.61 2.55
C LEU A 245 16.82 3.02 1.98
N VAL A 246 17.45 3.97 2.64
CA VAL A 246 17.52 5.36 2.19
C VAL A 246 18.33 5.47 0.91
N ALA A 247 19.46 4.80 0.80
CA ALA A 247 20.25 4.76 -0.42
C ALA A 247 19.49 4.15 -1.60
N SER A 248 18.70 3.08 -1.36
CA SER A 248 17.81 2.51 -2.38
C SER A 248 16.75 3.52 -2.81
N PHE A 249 16.08 4.18 -1.85
CA PHE A 249 15.09 5.22 -2.17
C PHE A 249 15.71 6.46 -2.83
N VAL A 250 16.90 6.88 -2.41
CA VAL A 250 17.63 8.02 -3.00
C VAL A 250 18.18 7.65 -4.39
N THR A 251 18.63 6.42 -4.59
CA THR A 251 19.11 5.93 -5.89
C THR A 251 17.96 5.84 -6.89
N GLU A 252 16.77 5.49 -6.43
CA GLU A 252 15.53 5.45 -7.21
C GLU A 252 14.88 6.83 -7.39
N ALA A 253 15.44 7.90 -6.79
CA ALA A 253 14.94 9.26 -6.99
C ALA A 253 15.04 9.65 -8.48
N PRO A 254 13.94 10.01 -9.15
CA PRO A 254 13.86 10.11 -10.61
C PRO A 254 14.78 11.18 -11.23
N SER A 255 15.22 12.16 -10.44
CA SER A 255 16.14 13.22 -10.91
C SER A 255 16.84 13.93 -9.75
N GLN A 256 17.81 14.80 -10.08
CA GLN A 256 18.49 15.65 -9.11
C GLN A 256 17.55 16.55 -8.30
N ARG A 257 16.43 16.99 -8.89
CA ARG A 257 15.40 17.79 -8.20
C ARG A 257 14.72 16.99 -7.08
N HIS A 258 14.44 15.72 -7.32
CA HIS A 258 13.89 14.83 -6.30
C HIS A 258 14.85 14.60 -5.13
N ARG A 259 16.16 14.54 -5.42
CA ARG A 259 17.21 14.48 -4.37
C ARG A 259 17.24 15.76 -3.54
N MET A 260 17.18 16.93 -4.17
CA MET A 260 17.09 18.22 -3.45
C MET A 260 15.83 18.27 -2.56
N ALA A 261 14.70 17.76 -3.03
CA ALA A 261 13.48 17.71 -2.23
C ALA A 261 13.64 16.80 -0.99
N LEU A 262 14.34 15.67 -1.12
CA LEU A 262 14.69 14.79 0.00
C LEU A 262 15.64 15.49 0.99
N ASP A 263 16.62 16.25 0.48
CA ASP A 263 17.54 17.01 1.33
C ASP A 263 16.79 18.07 2.14
N VAL A 264 15.88 18.81 1.52
CA VAL A 264 15.01 19.78 2.23
C VAL A 264 14.18 19.05 3.29
N ALA A 265 13.60 17.91 2.95
CA ALA A 265 12.77 17.13 3.86
C ALA A 265 13.58 16.56 5.04
N ALA A 266 14.85 16.19 4.83
CA ALA A 266 15.72 15.69 5.87
C ALA A 266 16.10 16.76 6.91
N HIS A 267 16.14 18.03 6.52
CA HIS A 267 16.50 19.15 7.40
C HIS A 267 15.28 19.82 8.06
N ALA A 268 14.07 19.59 7.57
CA ALA A 268 12.85 20.20 8.06
C ALA A 268 12.06 19.24 8.95
N ARG A 269 11.62 19.72 10.11
CA ARG A 269 10.73 18.94 10.99
C ARG A 269 9.35 18.70 10.35
N PHE A 270 8.88 19.70 9.62
CA PHE A 270 7.67 19.65 8.81
C PHE A 270 7.95 20.32 7.48
N VAL A 271 7.66 19.63 6.42
CA VAL A 271 7.76 20.17 5.06
C VAL A 271 6.39 20.71 4.69
N THR A 272 6.29 21.99 4.45
CA THR A 272 5.09 22.62 3.91
C THR A 272 5.30 22.90 2.42
N GLU A 273 4.19 23.07 1.69
CA GLU A 273 4.24 23.46 0.30
C GLU A 273 4.97 24.80 0.12
N GLY A 274 4.75 25.76 1.06
CA GLY A 274 5.46 27.04 1.10
C GLY A 274 6.97 26.86 1.21
N LEU A 275 7.44 26.01 2.15
CA LEU A 275 8.87 25.73 2.30
C LEU A 275 9.49 25.15 1.02
N MET A 276 8.78 24.24 0.35
CA MET A 276 9.26 23.66 -0.91
C MET A 276 9.30 24.68 -2.03
N ARG A 277 8.32 25.58 -2.12
CA ARG A 277 8.33 26.70 -3.09
C ARG A 277 9.47 27.68 -2.83
N ASP A 278 9.75 27.98 -1.57
CA ASP A 278 10.86 28.86 -1.19
C ASP A 278 12.23 28.23 -1.52
N ALA A 279 12.35 26.92 -1.33
CA ALA A 279 13.61 26.20 -1.56
C ALA A 279 13.90 25.89 -3.04
N MET A 280 12.85 25.66 -3.86
CA MET A 280 13.01 25.12 -5.22
C MET A 280 12.32 25.95 -6.31
N GLY A 281 11.62 27.03 -5.96
CA GLY A 281 10.79 27.81 -6.87
C GLY A 281 9.34 27.35 -6.91
N ALA A 282 8.45 28.22 -7.39
CA ALA A 282 7.00 28.02 -7.24
C ALA A 282 6.50 26.74 -7.90
N ASP A 283 6.80 26.54 -9.18
CA ASP A 283 6.27 25.41 -9.95
C ASP A 283 6.94 24.08 -9.55
N GLU A 284 8.27 24.09 -9.34
CA GLU A 284 9.02 22.91 -8.95
C GLU A 284 8.73 22.49 -7.51
N GLY A 285 8.56 23.45 -6.61
CA GLY A 285 8.26 23.21 -5.20
C GLY A 285 6.93 22.50 -5.00
N GLU A 286 5.89 22.89 -5.75
CA GLU A 286 4.58 22.22 -5.71
C GLU A 286 4.67 20.76 -6.20
N ALA A 287 5.34 20.55 -7.34
CA ALA A 287 5.52 19.21 -7.89
C ALA A 287 6.32 18.30 -6.93
N MET A 288 7.39 18.83 -6.31
CA MET A 288 8.22 18.09 -5.37
C MET A 288 7.51 17.83 -4.03
N PHE A 289 6.68 18.77 -3.56
CA PHE A 289 5.84 18.54 -2.39
C PHE A 289 4.83 17.41 -2.62
N ALA A 290 4.17 17.41 -3.78
CA ALA A 290 3.25 16.33 -4.17
C ALA A 290 3.97 14.97 -4.28
N TRP A 291 5.19 14.97 -4.82
CA TRP A 291 6.01 13.77 -4.91
C TRP A 291 6.43 13.25 -3.52
N LEU A 292 6.94 14.12 -2.63
CA LEU A 292 7.31 13.75 -1.26
C LEU A 292 6.13 13.12 -0.52
N ARG A 293 4.93 13.69 -0.66
CA ARG A 293 3.70 13.14 -0.05
C ARG A 293 3.40 11.71 -0.51
N GLY A 294 3.90 11.32 -1.67
CA GLY A 294 3.75 9.98 -2.22
C GLY A 294 4.76 8.96 -1.69
N LEU A 295 5.80 9.38 -0.97
CA LEU A 295 6.81 8.46 -0.46
C LEU A 295 6.32 7.66 0.75
N SER A 296 6.80 6.41 0.86
CA SER A 296 6.36 5.46 1.88
C SER A 296 6.70 5.86 3.32
N PHE A 297 7.76 6.66 3.48
CA PHE A 297 8.28 7.12 4.75
C PHE A 297 7.89 8.57 5.09
N VAL A 298 7.00 9.18 4.32
CA VAL A 298 6.51 10.54 4.52
C VAL A 298 5.04 10.50 4.89
N GLU A 299 4.70 11.05 6.05
CA GLU A 299 3.33 11.15 6.54
C GLU A 299 2.79 12.58 6.40
N ALA A 300 1.55 12.68 5.92
CA ALA A 300 0.84 13.96 5.87
C ALA A 300 0.13 14.22 7.20
N GLY A 301 0.45 15.32 7.84
CA GLY A 301 -0.16 15.79 9.09
C GLY A 301 -0.76 17.20 8.95
N PRO A 302 -1.42 17.70 9.99
CA PRO A 302 -2.08 19.02 9.96
C PRO A 302 -1.08 20.20 9.84
N ARG A 303 0.21 19.97 10.07
CA ARG A 303 1.27 20.98 9.97
C ARG A 303 2.14 20.85 8.72
N GLY A 304 1.89 19.87 7.87
CA GLY A 304 2.68 19.56 6.67
C GLY A 304 3.12 18.10 6.66
N LEU A 305 4.05 17.78 5.78
CA LEU A 305 4.64 16.45 5.67
C LEU A 305 5.72 16.30 6.76
N CYS A 306 5.79 15.14 7.38
CA CYS A 306 6.89 14.77 8.27
C CYS A 306 7.48 13.44 7.82
N CYS A 307 8.80 13.33 7.86
CA CYS A 307 9.45 12.04 7.72
C CYS A 307 9.26 11.26 9.03
N THR A 308 8.72 10.04 8.95
CA THR A 308 8.55 9.16 10.10
C THR A 308 9.89 8.61 10.55
N THR A 309 10.64 9.43 11.28
CA THR A 309 11.82 8.99 11.99
C THR A 309 11.86 9.71 13.32
N SER A 310 11.16 9.24 14.28
CA SER A 310 11.49 9.22 15.70
C SER A 310 10.25 8.91 16.54
N PRO A 311 10.29 8.05 17.54
CA PRO A 311 9.31 8.04 18.59
C PRO A 311 9.51 9.31 19.40
N ALA A 312 8.76 10.36 19.11
CA ALA A 312 8.57 11.42 20.08
C ALA A 312 7.86 10.77 21.26
N THR A 313 8.62 10.54 22.32
CA THR A 313 8.15 10.27 23.66
C THR A 313 6.84 11.00 23.91
N SER A 314 5.79 10.23 24.02
CA SER A 314 4.50 10.66 24.54
C SER A 314 4.68 10.89 26.05
N SER A 315 5.10 12.08 26.39
CA SER A 315 4.87 12.67 27.69
C SER A 315 4.70 14.16 27.46
N ALA A 316 3.44 14.56 27.33
CA ALA A 316 3.06 15.96 27.38
C ALA A 316 3.32 16.47 28.81
N PRO A 317 4.20 17.45 29.02
CA PRO A 317 4.10 18.27 30.22
C PRO A 317 3.10 19.38 29.93
N THR A 318 2.16 19.50 30.81
CA THR A 318 1.24 20.63 31.02
C THR A 318 2.06 21.92 30.99
N CYS A 319 1.89 22.76 29.97
CA CYS A 319 2.53 24.07 29.92
C CYS A 319 1.81 25.04 30.85
N ALA A 320 2.49 25.36 31.93
CA ALA A 320 2.31 26.64 32.62
C ALA A 320 3.64 27.41 32.54
N GLY A 321 3.62 28.61 31.91
CA GLY A 321 4.61 29.68 32.08
C GLY A 321 5.82 29.68 31.15
N ALA A 322 5.76 30.59 30.19
CA ALA A 322 6.81 31.43 29.58
C ALA A 322 8.26 30.99 29.66
N THR A 323 8.83 30.73 28.49
CA THR A 323 10.12 31.14 27.89
C THR A 323 10.48 30.09 26.84
N ALA A 324 10.90 30.52 25.65
CA ALA A 324 11.19 29.65 24.53
C ALA A 324 12.27 28.61 24.88
N PRO A 325 12.02 27.31 24.67
CA PRO A 325 13.03 26.29 24.84
C PRO A 325 13.89 26.15 23.60
N PRO A 326 15.17 25.72 23.75
CA PRO A 326 16.06 25.47 22.63
C PRO A 326 15.54 24.34 21.76
N THR A 327 15.66 24.49 20.46
CA THR A 327 15.32 23.53 19.43
C THR A 327 15.95 22.16 19.70
N PRO A 328 15.16 21.08 19.87
CA PRO A 328 15.74 19.75 19.89
C PRO A 328 16.18 19.38 18.46
N ARG A 329 17.47 19.13 18.34
CA ARG A 329 18.06 18.60 17.11
C ARG A 329 17.45 17.20 16.85
N CYS A 330 17.05 16.95 15.60
CA CYS A 330 16.78 15.61 15.10
C CYS A 330 18.11 14.85 15.06
N THR A 331 18.48 14.19 16.16
CA THR A 331 19.68 13.37 16.24
C THR A 331 19.31 11.96 15.86
N GLY A 332 19.37 11.65 14.57
CA GLY A 332 19.16 10.30 14.07
C GLY A 332 19.31 10.18 12.56
N TRP A 333 19.01 11.24 11.84
CA TRP A 333 19.12 11.25 10.37
C TRP A 333 20.00 12.39 9.81
N CYS A 334 20.35 13.35 10.64
CA CYS A 334 21.14 14.53 10.22
C CYS A 334 22.66 14.36 10.38
N GLY A 335 23.17 13.15 10.60
CA GLY A 335 24.59 12.87 10.82
C GLY A 335 25.38 12.38 9.61
N ALA A 336 24.73 12.01 8.52
CA ALA A 336 25.43 11.67 7.29
C ALA A 336 25.83 12.96 6.56
N THR A 337 27.04 13.44 6.82
CA THR A 337 27.68 14.47 6.02
C THR A 337 27.86 13.94 4.59
N TRP A 338 27.07 14.45 3.67
CA TRP A 338 27.29 14.27 2.26
C TRP A 338 28.58 14.99 1.89
N SER A 339 29.71 14.28 1.87
CA SER A 339 30.93 14.74 1.29
C SER A 339 30.80 14.63 -0.23
N SER A 340 30.84 15.76 -0.90
CA SER A 340 30.87 15.90 -2.35
C SER A 340 31.99 15.06 -2.95
N ALA A 341 31.62 14.13 -3.82
CA ALA A 341 32.45 13.63 -4.90
C ALA A 341 31.59 13.62 -6.19
#